data_a431dc76edc5c0539cbd59f52c475d1b
#
_entry.id   a431dc76edc5c0539cbd59f52c475d1b
#
_cell.length_a   1.000
_cell.length_b   1.000
_cell.length_c   1.000
_cell.angle_alpha   90.00
_cell.angle_beta   90.00
_cell.angle_gamma   90.00
#
_symmetry.space_group_name_H-M   'P 1'
#
loop_
_entity.id
_entity.type
_entity.pdbx_description
1 polymer ?
#
loop_
_entity_poly.entity_id
_entity_poly.type
_entity_poly.pdbx_seq_one_letter_code
_entity_poly.pdbx_strand_id
1 'polypeptide(L)'
;GGREVPAGSQATLAFPEAGRVAGNASCNRFFGTYTQTRQNISFSQMGSTRMACIGPAAEQEGRYLAALQKAVGFEIDGSRLTIRLSGQEPPLRLSRVR
;
A
#
# COMPACT_ATOMS: atom_id res chain seq x y z
N GLY A 1 3.84 16.41 6.78
CA GLY A 1 4.36 15.43 6.00
C GLY A 1 3.53 14.20 5.83
N GLY A 2 3.98 13.38 4.96
CA GLY A 2 3.34 12.13 4.70
C GLY A 2 3.74 11.06 5.69
N ARG A 3 3.04 9.98 5.63
CA ARG A 3 3.39 8.82 6.42
C ARG A 3 4.24 7.90 5.57
N GLU A 4 5.42 7.63 6.04
CA GLU A 4 6.29 6.66 5.40
C GLU A 4 6.08 5.30 6.04
N VAL A 5 6.29 4.25 5.26
CA VAL A 5 6.29 2.91 5.80
C VAL A 5 7.53 2.80 6.70
N PRO A 6 7.37 2.47 7.98
CA PRO A 6 8.52 2.45 8.89
C PRO A 6 9.59 1.45 8.46
N ALA A 7 10.84 1.82 8.72
CA ALA A 7 11.94 0.90 8.48
C ALA A 7 11.71 -0.36 9.31
N GLY A 8 11.92 -1.51 8.70
CA GLY A 8 11.72 -2.77 9.37
C GLY A 8 10.30 -3.28 9.38
N SER A 9 9.33 -2.48 8.92
CA SER A 9 7.94 -2.91 8.88
C SER A 9 7.70 -3.97 7.82
N GLN A 10 8.52 -4.02 6.80
CA GLN A 10 8.42 -4.96 5.68
C GLN A 10 7.13 -4.81 4.86
N ALA A 11 6.43 -3.71 5.00
CA ALA A 11 5.29 -3.43 4.15
C ALA A 11 5.80 -3.05 2.76
N THR A 12 5.27 -3.69 1.74
CA THR A 12 5.69 -3.48 0.35
C THR A 12 4.50 -3.38 -0.57
N LEU A 13 4.76 -2.91 -1.77
CA LEU A 13 3.75 -2.80 -2.80
C LEU A 13 4.42 -3.08 -4.13
N ALA A 14 3.84 -3.99 -4.89
CA ALA A 14 4.38 -4.37 -6.19
C ALA A 14 3.25 -4.48 -7.20
N PHE A 15 3.59 -4.27 -8.46
CA PHE A 15 2.64 -4.37 -9.58
C PHE A 15 3.16 -5.44 -10.52
N PRO A 16 2.89 -6.72 -10.23
CA PRO A 16 3.46 -7.80 -11.02
C PRO A 16 2.96 -7.84 -12.46
N GLU A 17 1.77 -7.34 -12.70
CA GLU A 17 1.19 -7.26 -14.03
C GLU A 17 0.32 -6.03 -14.09
N ALA A 18 -0.02 -5.61 -15.32
CA ALA A 18 -0.96 -4.52 -15.50
C ALA A 18 -2.28 -4.88 -14.84
N GLY A 19 -2.81 -4.00 -14.02
CA GLY A 19 -4.06 -4.20 -13.33
C GLY A 19 -3.98 -5.03 -12.06
N ARG A 20 -2.81 -5.56 -11.72
CA ARG A 20 -2.63 -6.37 -10.52
C ARG A 20 -1.69 -5.73 -9.52
N VAL A 21 -2.00 -5.91 -8.27
CA VAL A 21 -1.17 -5.41 -7.18
C VAL A 21 -0.98 -6.51 -6.15
N ALA A 22 0.19 -6.54 -5.56
CA ALA A 22 0.51 -7.51 -4.53
C ALA A 22 1.57 -6.92 -3.62
N GLY A 23 1.72 -7.51 -2.46
CA GLY A 23 2.76 -7.07 -1.56
C GLY A 23 2.70 -7.76 -0.23
N ASN A 24 3.45 -7.22 0.71
CA ASN A 24 3.51 -7.69 2.06
C ASN A 24 2.97 -6.58 2.95
N ALA A 25 2.02 -6.90 3.81
CA ALA A 25 1.37 -5.90 4.64
C ALA A 25 1.93 -5.91 6.06
N SER A 26 3.17 -6.26 6.21
CA SER A 26 3.89 -6.37 7.47
C SER A 26 3.91 -7.79 8.03
N CYS A 27 2.76 -8.44 8.15
CA CYS A 27 2.68 -9.82 8.61
C CYS A 27 2.22 -10.75 7.47
N ASN A 28 1.14 -10.38 6.81
CA ASN A 28 0.57 -11.20 5.76
C ASN A 28 0.87 -10.64 4.39
N ARG A 29 0.87 -11.51 3.39
CA ARG A 29 0.90 -11.08 2.00
C ARG A 29 -0.50 -10.69 1.58
N PHE A 30 -0.60 -9.71 0.69
CA PHE A 30 -1.87 -9.31 0.14
C PHE A 30 -1.77 -9.28 -1.39
N PHE A 31 -2.93 -9.32 -2.03
CA PHE A 31 -3.03 -9.29 -3.48
C PHE A 31 -4.39 -8.77 -3.88
N GLY A 32 -4.45 -8.18 -5.05
CA GLY A 32 -5.70 -7.62 -5.55
C GLY A 32 -5.52 -7.03 -6.93
N THR A 33 -6.44 -6.16 -7.31
CA THR A 33 -6.39 -5.48 -8.58
C THR A 33 -6.44 -3.98 -8.34
N TYR A 34 -6.10 -3.23 -9.38
CA TYR A 34 -6.19 -1.78 -9.31
C TYR A 34 -6.67 -1.25 -10.64
N THR A 35 -7.24 -0.06 -10.61
CA THR A 35 -7.56 0.69 -11.81
C THR A 35 -6.82 2.00 -11.76
N GLN A 36 -6.39 2.46 -12.93
CA GLN A 36 -5.61 3.67 -13.02
C GLN A 36 -6.10 4.47 -14.23
N THR A 37 -6.37 5.75 -14.01
CA THR A 37 -6.69 6.67 -15.08
C THR A 37 -5.85 7.92 -14.85
N ARG A 38 -4.84 8.11 -15.69
CA ARG A 38 -3.87 9.20 -15.51
C ARG A 38 -3.20 9.07 -14.15
N GLN A 39 -3.37 10.02 -13.27
CA GLN A 39 -2.77 9.98 -11.94
C GLN A 39 -3.76 9.58 -10.85
N ASN A 40 -4.94 9.14 -11.25
CA ASN A 40 -5.91 8.59 -10.31
C ASN A 40 -5.70 7.10 -10.20
N ILE A 41 -5.80 6.58 -8.98
CA ILE A 41 -5.64 5.16 -8.76
C ILE A 41 -6.64 4.70 -7.71
N SER A 42 -7.10 3.47 -7.86
CA SER A 42 -8.01 2.90 -6.91
C SER A 42 -7.74 1.40 -6.83
N PHE A 43 -7.74 0.87 -5.63
CA PHE A 43 -7.46 -0.54 -5.39
C PHE A 43 -8.74 -1.29 -5.05
N SER A 44 -8.85 -2.51 -5.53
CA SER A 44 -9.94 -3.38 -5.16
C SER A 44 -9.79 -3.83 -3.72
N GLN A 45 -10.80 -4.50 -3.20
CA GLN A 45 -10.69 -5.16 -1.92
C GLN A 45 -9.58 -6.21 -2.01
N MET A 46 -8.68 -6.18 -1.05
CA MET A 46 -7.52 -7.05 -1.09
C MET A 46 -7.80 -8.38 -0.43
N GLY A 47 -7.27 -9.45 -1.04
CA GLY A 47 -7.16 -10.72 -0.36
C GLY A 47 -5.83 -10.78 0.38
N SER A 48 -5.73 -11.63 1.37
CA SER A 48 -4.48 -11.78 2.11
C SER A 48 -4.36 -13.17 2.69
N THR A 49 -3.13 -13.57 2.97
CA THR A 49 -2.90 -14.76 3.76
C THR A 49 -3.38 -14.48 5.19
N ARG A 50 -3.52 -15.52 5.98
CA ARG A 50 -4.17 -15.37 7.28
C ARG A 50 -3.31 -15.91 8.41
N MET A 51 -2.08 -15.44 8.46
CA MET A 51 -1.25 -15.76 9.61
C MET A 51 -1.72 -14.95 10.80
N ALA A 52 -1.65 -15.54 11.97
CA ALA A 52 -2.01 -14.85 13.21
C ALA A 52 -0.90 -13.87 13.54
N CYS A 53 -1.25 -12.61 13.69
CA CYS A 53 -0.29 -11.56 14.01
C CYS A 53 -0.77 -10.84 15.26
N ILE A 54 0.17 -10.44 16.09
CA ILE A 54 -0.13 -9.69 17.30
C ILE A 54 0.82 -8.51 17.40
N GLY A 55 0.44 -7.53 18.22
CA GLY A 55 1.30 -6.39 18.49
C GLY A 55 1.44 -5.43 17.34
N PRO A 56 2.58 -4.75 17.25
CA PRO A 56 2.77 -3.69 16.24
C PRO A 56 2.61 -4.16 14.80
N ALA A 57 2.99 -5.41 14.50
CA ALA A 57 2.86 -5.92 13.14
C ALA A 57 1.40 -6.02 12.72
N ALA A 58 0.53 -6.46 13.63
CA ALA A 58 -0.90 -6.56 13.33
C ALA A 58 -1.51 -5.18 13.11
N GLU A 59 -1.14 -4.22 13.94
CA GLU A 59 -1.65 -2.86 13.81
C GLU A 59 -1.16 -2.21 12.51
N GLN A 60 0.11 -2.40 12.19
CA GLN A 60 0.68 -1.87 10.98
C GLN A 60 -0.03 -2.42 9.74
N GLU A 61 -0.29 -3.73 9.74
CA GLU A 61 -0.97 -4.36 8.63
C GLU A 61 -2.37 -3.79 8.44
N GLY A 62 -3.13 -3.66 9.52
CA GLY A 62 -4.47 -3.12 9.43
C GLY A 62 -4.49 -1.71 8.87
N ARG A 63 -3.58 -0.87 9.34
CA ARG A 63 -3.49 0.51 8.84
C ARG A 63 -3.10 0.56 7.38
N TYR A 64 -2.15 -0.27 6.99
CA TYR A 64 -1.65 -0.27 5.62
C TYR A 64 -2.74 -0.69 4.64
N LEU A 65 -3.42 -1.80 4.93
CA LEU A 65 -4.48 -2.26 4.05
C LEU A 65 -5.66 -1.29 4.01
N ALA A 66 -6.01 -0.70 5.15
CA ALA A 66 -7.07 0.30 5.17
C ALA A 66 -6.68 1.54 4.36
N ALA A 67 -5.43 1.95 4.45
CA ALA A 67 -4.95 3.11 3.69
C ALA A 67 -5.03 2.84 2.20
N LEU A 68 -4.66 1.64 1.74
CA LEU A 68 -4.74 1.32 0.33
C LEU A 68 -6.17 1.44 -0.20
N GLN A 69 -7.16 1.11 0.63
CA GLN A 69 -8.56 1.22 0.22
C GLN A 69 -9.01 2.67 0.06
N LYS A 70 -8.26 3.60 0.61
CA LYS A 70 -8.58 5.03 0.50
C LYS A 70 -7.79 5.73 -0.59
N ALA A 71 -7.03 4.99 -1.38
CA ALA A 71 -6.21 5.58 -2.43
C ALA A 71 -7.07 6.25 -3.49
N VAL A 72 -6.69 7.46 -3.89
CA VAL A 72 -7.39 8.20 -4.92
C VAL A 72 -6.46 8.70 -6.01
N GLY A 73 -5.16 8.78 -5.75
CA GLY A 73 -4.21 9.23 -6.75
C GLY A 73 -2.79 8.85 -6.37
N PHE A 74 -1.87 9.07 -7.29
CA PHE A 74 -0.48 8.74 -7.03
C PHE A 74 0.44 9.67 -7.80
N GLU A 75 1.70 9.72 -7.35
CA GLU A 75 2.77 10.45 -8.01
C GLU A 75 4.04 9.64 -7.90
N ILE A 76 4.82 9.66 -8.97
CA ILE A 76 6.11 8.98 -8.97
C ILE A 76 7.17 10.04 -9.18
N ASP A 77 8.17 10.04 -8.30
CA ASP A 77 9.29 10.95 -8.37
C ASP A 77 10.57 10.14 -8.18
N GLY A 78 11.21 9.80 -9.28
CA GLY A 78 12.38 8.94 -9.22
C GLY A 78 12.03 7.58 -8.69
N SER A 79 12.60 7.21 -7.55
CA SER A 79 12.34 5.93 -6.92
C SER A 79 11.24 6.01 -5.86
N ARG A 80 10.59 7.16 -5.71
CA ARG A 80 9.54 7.33 -4.72
C ARG A 80 8.17 7.27 -5.33
N LEU A 81 7.29 6.56 -4.66
CA LEU A 81 5.87 6.50 -4.99
C LEU A 81 5.09 7.11 -3.84
N THR A 82 4.28 8.11 -4.14
CA THR A 82 3.39 8.71 -3.16
C THR A 82 1.97 8.39 -3.57
N ILE A 83 1.22 7.78 -2.67
CA ILE A 83 -0.19 7.46 -2.91
C ILE A 83 -1.03 8.40 -2.06
N ARG A 84 -1.83 9.21 -2.72
CA ARG A 84 -2.72 10.14 -2.04
C ARG A 84 -3.97 9.42 -1.58
N LEU A 85 -4.40 9.73 -0.38
CA LEU A 85 -5.55 9.07 0.23
C LEU A 85 -6.71 10.06 0.33
N SER A 86 -7.92 9.53 0.33
CA SER A 86 -9.12 10.34 0.46
C SER A 86 -9.21 10.95 1.87
N GLY A 87 -10.02 11.99 1.98
CA GLY A 87 -10.16 12.69 3.25
C GLY A 87 -8.93 13.50 3.57
N GLN A 88 -8.62 13.63 4.83
CA GLN A 88 -7.49 14.43 5.27
C GLN A 88 -6.33 13.58 5.77
N GLU A 89 -6.27 12.34 5.33
CA GLU A 89 -5.20 11.47 5.77
C GLU A 89 -3.91 11.74 5.02
N PRO A 90 -2.78 11.65 5.69
CA PRO A 90 -1.50 11.86 5.02
C PRO A 90 -1.25 10.75 4.00
N PRO A 91 -0.52 11.07 2.94
CA PRO A 91 -0.28 10.09 1.87
C PRO A 91 0.65 8.98 2.34
N LEU A 92 0.57 7.85 1.64
CA LEU A 92 1.54 6.77 1.79
C LEU A 92 2.75 7.10 0.92
N ARG A 93 3.92 6.88 1.46
CA ARG A 93 5.16 7.08 0.72
C ARG A 93 5.96 5.80 0.73
N LEU A 94 6.32 5.36 -0.45
CA LEU A 94 7.06 4.13 -0.63
C LEU A 94 8.28 4.39 -1.49
N SER A 95 9.33 3.64 -1.24
CA SER A 95 10.53 3.69 -2.07
C SER A 95 10.59 2.42 -2.90
N ARG A 96 11.09 2.58 -4.13
CA ARG A 96 11.27 1.41 -4.99
C ARG A 96 12.37 0.55 -4.41
N VAL A 97 12.09 -0.74 -4.35
CA VAL A 97 13.08 -1.73 -3.94
C VAL A 97 13.50 -2.48 -5.19
N ARG A 98 14.79 -2.66 -5.31
CA ARG A 98 15.35 -3.37 -6.45
C ARG A 98 15.65 -4.80 -6.11
#